data_acba26787fd78b0866c03e7924ca5b82
#
_entry.id   acba26787fd78b0866c03e7924ca5b82
#
_cell.length_a   1.000
_cell.length_b   1.000
_cell.length_c   1.000
_cell.angle_alpha   90.00
_cell.angle_beta   90.00
_cell.angle_gamma   90.00
#
_symmetry.space_group_name_H-M   'P 1'
#
loop_
_entity.id
_entity.type
_entity.pdbx_description
1 polymer ?
#
loop_
_entity_poly.entity_id
_entity_poly.type
_entity_poly.pdbx_seq_one_letter_code
_entity_poly.pdbx_strand_id
1 'polypeptide(L)'
;MIFRDEGFENKKLERKLLWDYNISLDEYLDYLYGRKEDGWFNQQWALLRAINNLNYYELRKLVSLEMLEEEWDEISDKIRDPAVKKGLEFLLQRKTVSSPG
;
A
#
# COMPACT_ATOMS: atom_id res chain seq x y z
N MET A 1 -10.29 -8.54 -9.98
CA MET A 1 -10.58 -8.76 -8.56
C MET A 1 -9.39 -9.40 -7.88
N ILE A 2 -8.89 -8.79 -6.83
CA ILE A 2 -7.65 -9.22 -6.19
C ILE A 2 -7.82 -10.46 -5.33
N PHE A 3 -8.84 -10.49 -4.50
CA PHE A 3 -9.03 -11.57 -3.55
C PHE A 3 -10.35 -12.28 -3.79
N ARG A 4 -10.51 -12.83 -4.93
CA ARG A 4 -11.81 -13.22 -5.39
C ARG A 4 -12.42 -14.44 -4.72
N ASP A 5 -11.68 -15.27 -4.07
CA ASP A 5 -12.28 -16.44 -3.47
C ASP A 5 -11.91 -16.65 -2.04
N GLU A 6 -11.26 -15.68 -1.43
CA GLU A 6 -10.73 -15.94 -0.12
C GLU A 6 -11.27 -14.99 0.89
N GLY A 7 -12.42 -15.31 1.40
CA GLY A 7 -12.92 -14.63 2.57
C GLY A 7 -11.91 -14.67 3.69
N PHE A 8 -11.17 -15.76 3.80
CA PHE A 8 -10.16 -15.88 4.82
C PHE A 8 -9.01 -14.90 4.61
N GLU A 9 -8.49 -14.79 3.40
CA GLU A 9 -7.41 -13.88 3.12
C GLU A 9 -7.84 -12.43 3.25
N ASN A 10 -9.05 -12.12 2.81
CA ASN A 10 -9.58 -10.78 2.94
C ASN A 10 -9.71 -10.37 4.38
N LYS A 11 -10.18 -11.27 5.24
CA LYS A 11 -10.29 -11.00 6.66
C LYS A 11 -8.94 -10.83 7.31
N LYS A 12 -7.96 -11.59 6.89
CA LYS A 12 -6.60 -11.46 7.41
C LYS A 12 -6.02 -10.10 7.07
N LEU A 13 -6.18 -9.66 5.84
CA LEU A 13 -5.72 -8.35 5.42
C LEU A 13 -6.45 -7.24 6.15
N GLU A 14 -7.74 -7.39 6.29
CA GLU A 14 -8.55 -6.41 7.00
C GLU A 14 -8.07 -6.24 8.44
N ARG A 15 -7.76 -7.33 9.12
CA ARG A 15 -7.23 -7.26 10.47
C ARG A 15 -5.91 -6.53 10.53
N LYS A 16 -5.02 -6.79 9.60
CA LYS A 16 -3.71 -6.16 9.58
C LYS A 16 -3.78 -4.67 9.27
N LEU A 17 -4.68 -4.31 8.38
CA LEU A 17 -4.78 -2.94 7.90
C LEU A 17 -5.69 -2.07 8.74
N LEU A 18 -6.76 -2.65 9.26
CA LEU A 18 -7.87 -1.88 9.81
C LEU A 18 -8.27 -2.27 11.22
N TRP A 19 -7.37 -2.93 11.95
CA TRP A 19 -7.69 -3.41 13.29
C TRP A 19 -8.13 -2.29 14.24
N ASP A 20 -7.69 -1.08 13.98
CA ASP A 20 -8.00 0.07 14.83
C ASP A 20 -8.96 1.07 14.17
N TYR A 21 -9.53 0.71 13.02
CA TYR A 21 -10.48 1.57 12.31
C TYR A 21 -11.77 0.82 12.02
N ASN A 22 -12.85 1.57 11.97
CA ASN A 22 -14.17 1.01 11.75
C ASN A 22 -14.61 1.20 10.31
N ILE A 23 -13.79 0.78 9.37
CA ILE A 23 -14.13 0.81 7.95
C ILE A 23 -13.87 -0.58 7.36
N SER A 24 -14.56 -0.89 6.27
CA SER A 24 -14.42 -2.16 5.61
C SER A 24 -13.19 -2.19 4.70
N LEU A 25 -12.78 -3.39 4.31
CA LEU A 25 -11.69 -3.52 3.35
C LEU A 25 -12.05 -2.87 2.02
N ASP A 26 -13.29 -3.01 1.57
CA ASP A 26 -13.74 -2.39 0.33
C ASP A 26 -13.59 -0.88 0.37
N GLU A 27 -13.98 -0.29 1.48
CA GLU A 27 -13.84 1.16 1.67
C GLU A 27 -12.38 1.56 1.70
N TYR A 28 -11.55 0.79 2.39
CA TYR A 28 -10.12 1.04 2.41
C TYR A 28 -9.52 1.03 1.01
N LEU A 29 -9.92 0.06 0.19
CA LEU A 29 -9.41 -0.04 -1.17
C LEU A 29 -9.83 1.16 -2.02
N ASP A 30 -11.00 1.72 -1.75
CA ASP A 30 -11.42 2.94 -2.43
C ASP A 30 -10.46 4.10 -2.13
N TYR A 31 -10.03 4.22 -0.89
CA TYR A 31 -9.01 5.22 -0.54
C TYR A 31 -7.68 4.91 -1.21
N LEU A 32 -7.27 3.66 -1.14
CA LEU A 32 -5.97 3.24 -1.69
C LEU A 32 -5.85 3.53 -3.18
N TYR A 33 -6.92 3.31 -3.93
CA TYR A 33 -6.90 3.51 -5.37
C TYR A 33 -7.38 4.89 -5.81
N GLY A 34 -7.56 5.79 -4.84
CA GLY A 34 -7.90 7.17 -5.16
C GLY A 34 -9.32 7.40 -5.59
N ARG A 35 -10.22 6.45 -5.33
CA ARG A 35 -11.63 6.58 -5.70
C ARG A 35 -12.44 7.33 -4.67
N LYS A 36 -11.89 7.52 -3.47
CA LYS A 36 -12.60 8.15 -2.37
C LYS A 36 -11.63 8.93 -1.51
N GLU A 37 -12.11 10.02 -0.94
CA GLU A 37 -11.31 10.87 -0.07
C GLU A 37 -12.23 11.44 0.98
N ASP A 38 -11.82 11.39 2.25
CA ASP A 38 -12.67 11.86 3.33
C ASP A 38 -11.79 12.36 4.48
N GLY A 39 -11.60 13.68 4.53
CA GLY A 39 -10.75 14.27 5.53
C GLY A 39 -9.31 13.83 5.35
N TRP A 40 -8.73 13.26 6.40
CA TRP A 40 -7.35 12.77 6.31
C TRP A 40 -7.26 11.35 5.75
N PHE A 41 -8.40 10.70 5.51
CA PHE A 41 -8.42 9.42 4.80
C PHE A 41 -8.24 9.70 3.32
N ASN A 42 -7.11 9.31 2.78
CA ASN A 42 -6.81 9.51 1.36
C ASN A 42 -5.84 8.44 0.89
N GLN A 43 -5.41 8.56 -0.36
CA GLN A 43 -4.53 7.57 -0.96
C GLN A 43 -3.21 7.43 -0.21
N GLN A 44 -2.63 8.54 0.22
CA GLN A 44 -1.37 8.51 0.94
C GLN A 44 -1.52 7.79 2.29
N TRP A 45 -2.59 8.08 3.01
CA TRP A 45 -2.88 7.39 4.26
C TRP A 45 -2.99 5.89 4.04
N ALA A 46 -3.77 5.49 3.02
CA ALA A 46 -4.00 4.08 2.74
C ALA A 46 -2.70 3.39 2.32
N LEU A 47 -1.91 4.04 1.50
CA LEU A 47 -0.64 3.49 1.03
C LEU A 47 0.35 3.30 2.17
N LEU A 48 0.49 4.30 3.03
CA LEU A 48 1.36 4.19 4.20
C LEU A 48 0.91 3.11 5.14
N ARG A 49 -0.39 2.98 5.32
CA ARG A 49 -0.91 1.94 6.18
C ARG A 49 -0.54 0.56 5.65
N ALA A 50 -0.64 0.36 4.35
CA ALA A 50 -0.23 -0.89 3.74
C ALA A 50 1.26 -1.14 3.93
N ILE A 51 2.09 -0.15 3.67
CA ILE A 51 3.54 -0.29 3.79
C ILE A 51 3.95 -0.61 5.22
N ASN A 52 3.34 0.04 6.20
CA ASN A 52 3.71 -0.12 7.60
C ASN A 52 3.13 -1.37 8.26
N ASN A 53 2.12 -1.99 7.67
CA ASN A 53 1.41 -3.09 8.32
C ASN A 53 1.44 -4.42 7.56
N LEU A 54 1.77 -4.41 6.29
CA LEU A 54 1.82 -5.62 5.47
C LEU A 54 3.25 -6.02 5.18
N ASN A 55 3.46 -7.32 4.94
CA ASN A 55 4.76 -7.74 4.44
C ASN A 55 4.83 -7.45 2.93
N TYR A 56 6.00 -7.63 2.35
CA TYR A 56 6.23 -7.30 0.95
C TYR A 56 5.26 -8.04 0.02
N TYR A 57 5.03 -9.29 0.31
CA TYR A 57 4.17 -10.13 -0.51
C TYR A 57 2.75 -9.59 -0.56
N GLU A 58 2.23 -9.27 0.62
CA GLU A 58 0.88 -8.73 0.75
C GLU A 58 0.77 -7.35 0.13
N LEU A 59 1.79 -6.54 0.35
CA LEU A 59 1.82 -5.20 -0.22
C LEU A 59 1.74 -5.23 -1.74
N ARG A 60 2.52 -6.11 -2.37
CA ARG A 60 2.55 -6.18 -3.84
C ARG A 60 1.26 -6.70 -4.43
N LYS A 61 0.43 -7.37 -3.65
CA LYS A 61 -0.89 -7.76 -4.12
C LYS A 61 -1.82 -6.57 -4.29
N LEU A 62 -1.61 -5.53 -3.49
CA LEU A 62 -2.48 -4.36 -3.48
C LEU A 62 -1.91 -3.18 -4.25
N VAL A 63 -0.59 -3.06 -4.29
CA VAL A 63 0.07 -1.83 -4.74
C VAL A 63 1.10 -2.16 -5.82
N SER A 64 1.03 -1.45 -6.93
CA SER A 64 2.00 -1.58 -8.00
C SER A 64 3.22 -0.70 -7.72
N LEU A 65 4.33 -0.99 -8.42
CA LEU A 65 5.52 -0.15 -8.30
C LEU A 65 5.27 1.26 -8.84
N GLU A 66 4.45 1.38 -9.88
CA GLU A 66 4.09 2.69 -10.42
C GLU A 66 3.39 3.54 -9.38
N MET A 67 2.48 2.94 -8.63
CA MET A 67 1.75 3.63 -7.59
C MET A 67 2.69 4.11 -6.48
N LEU A 68 3.62 3.24 -6.08
CA LEU A 68 4.63 3.60 -5.11
C LEU A 68 5.50 4.75 -5.61
N GLU A 69 5.91 4.68 -6.86
CA GLU A 69 6.77 5.68 -7.45
C GLU A 69 6.09 7.05 -7.49
N GLU A 70 4.82 7.07 -7.86
CA GLU A 70 4.07 8.32 -7.94
C GLU A 70 3.96 9.02 -6.60
N GLU A 71 3.80 8.25 -5.53
CA GLU A 71 3.58 8.81 -4.20
C GLU A 71 4.84 8.84 -3.34
N TRP A 72 5.95 8.35 -3.87
CA TRP A 72 7.16 8.14 -3.06
C TRP A 72 7.65 9.37 -2.31
N ASP A 73 7.68 10.50 -3.00
CA ASP A 73 8.16 11.74 -2.37
C ASP A 73 7.33 12.14 -1.18
N GLU A 74 6.03 11.83 -1.22
CA GLU A 74 5.12 12.22 -0.14
C GLU A 74 5.14 11.23 1.00
N ILE A 75 5.40 9.96 0.73
CA ILE A 75 5.23 8.92 1.74
C ILE A 75 6.54 8.42 2.34
N SER A 76 7.66 8.56 1.63
CA SER A 76 8.90 7.91 2.04
C SER A 76 9.35 8.31 3.44
N ASP A 77 9.20 9.58 3.78
CA ASP A 77 9.60 10.07 5.10
C ASP A 77 8.74 9.53 6.24
N LYS A 78 7.58 9.01 5.91
CA LYS A 78 6.62 8.54 6.90
C LYS A 78 6.65 7.05 7.10
N ILE A 79 7.50 6.34 6.37
CA ILE A 79 7.67 4.90 6.54
C ILE A 79 8.44 4.67 7.83
N ARG A 80 7.86 3.87 8.73
CA ARG A 80 8.41 3.68 10.06
C ARG A 80 9.67 2.83 10.10
N ASP A 81 9.71 1.79 9.26
CA ASP A 81 10.81 0.83 9.29
C ASP A 81 11.86 1.20 8.23
N PRO A 82 13.07 1.59 8.64
CA PRO A 82 14.11 1.95 7.67
C PRO A 82 14.47 0.82 6.71
N ALA A 83 14.37 -0.43 7.16
CA ALA A 83 14.67 -1.56 6.28
C ALA A 83 13.62 -1.68 5.17
N VAL A 84 12.36 -1.45 5.50
CA VAL A 84 11.30 -1.46 4.52
C VAL A 84 11.49 -0.33 3.53
N LYS A 85 11.79 0.86 4.03
CA LYS A 85 12.03 2.02 3.17
C LYS A 85 13.17 1.75 2.19
N LYS A 86 14.27 1.22 2.70
CA LYS A 86 15.43 0.93 1.87
C LYS A 86 15.11 -0.12 0.81
N GLY A 87 14.39 -1.15 1.20
CA GLY A 87 13.99 -2.20 0.27
C GLY A 87 13.14 -1.66 -0.87
N LEU A 88 12.19 -0.80 -0.53
CA LEU A 88 11.32 -0.20 -1.55
C LEU A 88 12.09 0.77 -2.44
N GLU A 89 13.00 1.55 -1.87
CA GLU A 89 13.86 2.42 -2.67
C GLU A 89 14.66 1.62 -3.68
N PHE A 90 15.22 0.51 -3.24
CA PHE A 90 15.98 -0.35 -4.12
C PHE A 90 15.14 -0.88 -5.28
N LEU A 91 13.93 -1.30 -4.99
CA LEU A 91 13.02 -1.78 -6.02
C LEU A 91 12.66 -0.70 -7.03
N LEU A 92 12.43 0.50 -6.55
CA LEU A 92 12.08 1.61 -7.43
C LEU A 92 13.27 2.01 -8.31
N GLN A 93 14.46 1.98 -7.76
CA GLN A 93 15.66 2.25 -8.53
C GLN A 93 15.88 1.20 -9.61
N ARG A 94 15.65 -0.06 -9.28
CA ARG A 94 15.79 -1.14 -10.26
C ARG A 94 14.80 -1.00 -11.40
N LYS A 95 13.58 -0.61 -11.07
CA LYS A 95 12.56 -0.36 -12.08
C LYS A 95 13.04 0.72 -13.06
N THR A 96 13.60 1.80 -12.54
CA THR A 96 14.09 2.88 -13.36
C THR A 96 15.25 2.42 -14.24
N VAL A 97 16.20 1.70 -13.65
CA VAL A 97 17.38 1.23 -14.36
C VAL A 97 17.03 0.22 -15.45
N SER A 98 16.10 -0.67 -15.15
CA SER A 98 15.74 -1.71 -16.11
C SER A 98 14.80 -1.20 -17.20
N SER A 99 14.31 0.00 -17.06
CA SER A 99 13.49 0.60 -18.11
C SER A 99 14.37 0.95 -19.30
N PRO A 100 14.12 0.37 -20.45
CA PRO A 100 14.92 0.72 -21.64
C PRO A 100 14.63 2.16 -22.00
N GLY A 101 15.51 2.95 -21.71
CA GLY A 101 15.38 4.40 -21.88
C GLY A 101 14.84 4.79 -23.21
#